data_55fb5a97e6852f2b51c2ad298dfa78f5
#
_entry.id   55fb5a97e6852f2b51c2ad298dfa78f5
#
_cell.length_a   1.000
_cell.length_b   1.000
_cell.length_c   1.000
_cell.angle_alpha   90.00
_cell.angle_beta   90.00
_cell.angle_gamma   90.00
#
_symmetry.space_group_name_H-M   'P 1'
#
loop_
_entity.id
_entity.type
_entity.pdbx_description
1 polymer ?
#
loop_
_entity_poly.entity_id
_entity_poly.type
_entity_poly.pdbx_seq_one_letter_code
_entity_poly.pdbx_strand_id
1 'polypeptide(L)'
;MKILLYTELEKAIAKSGLGKAIKHQMQALEENNIEYTTNSHDDYDIVHINFYGLKSFFIAKEAKKKGKKVIYHAHSTEEDFRNSFKLSNQIAPAFKKWIMTCYSLGDHILTPTPYAKRLLKGYGLENPITAISNGIDVKFFEKNEKLGKKFREKYHYTKDDKVIMGVGLYIERKGILDFVELAKRLPQYKFIWFGYSSLAYSPKKISDAVHTKLDNLFFAGYVEPEELRCAYSGADLYLFPTLEETEGIPIIEACAARIPSLIRDIPVFDEWLIDGVNVYKAKNIDEFEDKIKKILDGKLPNLTNEGYKVACERDIKKVGKDLINIYKQVLESPSFEYLQNDKKIKAKEKRIIEKYRLKEGKEIRKLKNKLDKYKEKENKKVGKEHEEN
;
A
#
# COMPACT_ATOMS: atom_id res chain seq x y z
N MET A 1 -6.27 -24.91 9.65
CA MET A 1 -6.11 -23.46 9.86
C MET A 1 -6.93 -22.76 8.78
N LYS A 2 -7.91 -21.97 9.20
CA LYS A 2 -8.78 -21.17 8.34
C LYS A 2 -8.60 -19.70 8.66
N ILE A 3 -8.41 -18.87 7.63
CA ILE A 3 -8.13 -17.45 7.75
C ILE A 3 -9.37 -16.63 7.36
N LEU A 4 -9.83 -15.72 8.23
CA LEU A 4 -10.71 -14.64 7.79
C LEU A 4 -9.85 -13.52 7.21
N LEU A 5 -9.84 -13.38 5.89
CA LEU A 5 -9.19 -12.26 5.21
C LEU A 5 -10.17 -11.10 5.11
N TYR A 6 -10.03 -10.12 6.01
CA TYR A 6 -11.03 -9.07 6.18
C TYR A 6 -10.57 -7.71 5.67
N THR A 7 -11.45 -7.05 4.94
CA THR A 7 -11.32 -5.64 4.57
C THR A 7 -12.68 -4.95 4.55
N GLU A 8 -12.66 -3.63 4.69
CA GLU A 8 -13.83 -2.79 4.45
C GLU A 8 -13.74 -2.11 3.10
N LEU A 9 -14.88 -1.64 2.58
CA LEU A 9 -14.95 -0.83 1.37
C LEU A 9 -14.37 -1.52 0.12
N GLU A 10 -14.49 -2.85 0.01
CA GLU A 10 -13.92 -3.67 -1.08
C GLU A 10 -14.09 -3.03 -2.46
N LYS A 11 -15.30 -2.59 -2.81
CA LYS A 11 -15.58 -1.96 -4.11
C LYS A 11 -14.82 -0.64 -4.31
N ALA A 12 -14.64 0.13 -3.24
CA ALA A 12 -13.96 1.42 -3.32
C ALA A 12 -12.43 1.27 -3.44
N ILE A 13 -11.87 0.25 -2.78
CA ILE A 13 -10.42 0.01 -2.79
C ILE A 13 -9.96 -0.94 -3.91
N ALA A 14 -10.88 -1.63 -4.59
CA ALA A 14 -10.57 -2.67 -5.59
C ALA A 14 -9.57 -2.23 -6.67
N LYS A 15 -9.61 -0.94 -7.06
CA LYS A 15 -8.73 -0.33 -8.06
C LYS A 15 -7.49 0.37 -7.47
N SER A 16 -7.24 0.18 -6.18
CA SER A 16 -6.09 0.75 -5.47
C SER A 16 -4.97 -0.27 -5.24
N GLY A 17 -3.80 0.22 -4.80
CA GLY A 17 -2.70 -0.65 -4.36
C GLY A 17 -3.09 -1.60 -3.22
N LEU A 18 -3.96 -1.15 -2.29
CA LEU A 18 -4.50 -1.98 -1.23
C LEU A 18 -5.36 -3.13 -1.77
N GLY A 19 -6.26 -2.83 -2.72
CA GLY A 19 -7.09 -3.86 -3.35
C GLY A 19 -6.23 -4.90 -4.09
N LYS A 20 -5.14 -4.47 -4.73
CA LYS A 20 -4.16 -5.36 -5.36
C LYS A 20 -3.45 -6.23 -4.31
N ALA A 21 -2.98 -5.65 -3.22
CA ALA A 21 -2.33 -6.39 -2.13
C ALA A 21 -3.22 -7.49 -1.56
N ILE A 22 -4.52 -7.21 -1.37
CA ILE A 22 -5.49 -8.21 -0.88
C ILE A 22 -5.68 -9.35 -1.88
N LYS A 23 -5.77 -9.05 -3.19
CA LYS A 23 -5.83 -10.09 -4.24
C LYS A 23 -4.58 -10.98 -4.22
N HIS A 24 -3.39 -10.39 -4.04
CA HIS A 24 -2.16 -11.16 -3.91
C HIS A 24 -2.16 -12.05 -2.66
N GLN A 25 -2.73 -11.58 -1.54
CA GLN A 25 -2.90 -12.42 -0.34
C GLN A 25 -3.84 -13.61 -0.61
N MET A 26 -4.99 -13.39 -1.28
CA MET A 26 -5.90 -14.46 -1.68
C MET A 26 -5.18 -15.50 -2.53
N GLN A 27 -4.51 -15.06 -3.58
CA GLN A 27 -3.74 -15.95 -4.46
C GLN A 27 -2.64 -16.69 -3.70
N ALA A 28 -1.93 -16.01 -2.79
CA ALA A 28 -0.90 -16.63 -1.95
C ALA A 28 -1.46 -17.76 -1.06
N LEU A 29 -2.66 -17.58 -0.51
CA LEU A 29 -3.34 -18.60 0.29
C LEU A 29 -3.81 -19.78 -0.59
N GLU A 30 -4.41 -19.49 -1.75
CA GLU A 30 -4.86 -20.49 -2.72
C GLU A 30 -3.71 -21.38 -3.23
N GLU A 31 -2.60 -20.77 -3.66
CA GLU A 31 -1.42 -21.50 -4.15
C GLU A 31 -0.75 -22.38 -3.09
N ASN A 32 -1.00 -22.09 -1.82
CA ASN A 32 -0.47 -22.87 -0.69
C ASN A 32 -1.53 -23.77 -0.02
N ASN A 33 -2.73 -23.91 -0.60
CA ASN A 33 -3.83 -24.72 -0.10
C ASN A 33 -4.26 -24.36 1.33
N ILE A 34 -4.25 -23.08 1.67
CA ILE A 34 -4.76 -22.56 2.94
C ILE A 34 -6.21 -22.12 2.76
N GLU A 35 -7.09 -22.70 3.56
CA GLU A 35 -8.50 -22.33 3.59
C GLU A 35 -8.67 -20.90 4.11
N TYR A 36 -9.43 -20.07 3.40
CA TYR A 36 -9.79 -18.75 3.85
C TYR A 36 -11.26 -18.40 3.55
N THR A 37 -11.75 -17.39 4.20
CA THR A 37 -13.05 -16.77 3.95
C THR A 37 -12.94 -15.25 4.00
N THR A 38 -13.82 -14.55 3.32
CA THR A 38 -14.01 -13.10 3.44
C THR A 38 -15.27 -12.74 4.23
N ASN A 39 -16.08 -13.74 4.60
CA ASN A 39 -17.29 -13.55 5.36
C ASN A 39 -17.00 -13.60 6.88
N SER A 40 -17.20 -12.50 7.56
CA SER A 40 -16.94 -12.36 9.01
C SER A 40 -17.87 -13.21 9.91
N HIS A 41 -18.92 -13.83 9.35
CA HIS A 41 -19.83 -14.71 10.08
C HIS A 41 -19.40 -16.18 10.06
N ASP A 42 -18.43 -16.53 9.19
CA ASP A 42 -17.89 -17.88 9.14
C ASP A 42 -16.97 -18.14 10.35
N ASP A 43 -16.73 -19.42 10.66
CA ASP A 43 -15.69 -19.76 11.65
C ASP A 43 -14.29 -19.63 11.03
N TYR A 44 -13.33 -19.23 11.86
CA TYR A 44 -11.92 -19.02 11.48
C TYR A 44 -11.01 -19.16 12.71
N ASP A 45 -9.74 -19.38 12.48
CA ASP A 45 -8.72 -19.43 13.52
C ASP A 45 -8.02 -18.08 13.71
N ILE A 46 -7.77 -17.38 12.59
CA ILE A 46 -7.10 -16.07 12.54
C ILE A 46 -7.96 -15.11 11.72
N VAL A 47 -8.12 -13.88 12.20
CA VAL A 47 -8.55 -12.77 11.35
C VAL A 47 -7.34 -11.96 10.90
N HIS A 48 -7.15 -11.85 9.59
CA HIS A 48 -6.14 -11.01 8.95
C HIS A 48 -6.84 -9.75 8.40
N ILE A 49 -6.65 -8.62 9.06
CA ILE A 49 -7.34 -7.36 8.78
C ILE A 49 -6.46 -6.46 7.93
N ASN A 50 -6.98 -6.05 6.78
CA ASN A 50 -6.27 -5.22 5.80
C ASN A 50 -6.68 -3.75 5.79
N PHE A 51 -7.60 -3.34 6.66
CA PHE A 51 -8.10 -1.98 6.70
C PHE A 51 -8.27 -1.47 8.13
N TYR A 52 -8.25 -0.16 8.30
CA TYR A 52 -8.32 0.53 9.59
C TYR A 52 -9.68 1.21 9.83
N GLY A 53 -10.75 0.72 9.21
CA GLY A 53 -12.10 1.27 9.40
C GLY A 53 -12.71 0.88 10.74
N LEU A 54 -13.89 1.45 11.02
CA LEU A 54 -14.60 1.18 12.26
C LEU A 54 -15.03 -0.28 12.40
N LYS A 55 -15.48 -0.89 11.30
CA LYS A 55 -15.86 -2.30 11.33
C LYS A 55 -14.65 -3.20 11.59
N SER A 56 -13.50 -2.90 10.96
CA SER A 56 -12.25 -3.61 11.20
C SER A 56 -11.85 -3.57 12.67
N PHE A 57 -11.99 -2.42 13.32
CA PHE A 57 -11.73 -2.26 14.75
C PHE A 57 -12.65 -3.14 15.60
N PHE A 58 -13.96 -3.19 15.29
CA PHE A 58 -14.89 -4.02 16.04
C PHE A 58 -14.71 -5.51 15.79
N ILE A 59 -14.41 -5.92 14.56
CA ILE A 59 -14.10 -7.32 14.22
C ILE A 59 -12.86 -7.80 14.97
N ALA A 60 -11.80 -6.97 15.04
CA ALA A 60 -10.62 -7.31 15.84
C ALA A 60 -10.99 -7.55 17.33
N LYS A 61 -11.81 -6.69 17.90
CA LYS A 61 -12.27 -6.85 19.29
C LYS A 61 -13.12 -8.09 19.50
N GLU A 62 -14.03 -8.36 18.59
CA GLU A 62 -14.87 -9.55 18.64
C GLU A 62 -14.05 -10.84 18.51
N ALA A 63 -13.10 -10.87 17.58
CA ALA A 63 -12.19 -11.99 17.40
C ALA A 63 -11.41 -12.29 18.70
N LYS A 64 -10.86 -11.27 19.34
CA LYS A 64 -10.16 -11.43 20.63
C LYS A 64 -11.07 -12.00 21.74
N LYS A 65 -12.32 -11.52 21.83
CA LYS A 65 -13.28 -12.08 22.79
C LYS A 65 -13.58 -13.55 22.54
N LYS A 66 -13.61 -13.97 21.29
CA LYS A 66 -13.80 -15.37 20.89
C LYS A 66 -12.52 -16.20 21.03
N GLY A 67 -11.44 -15.65 21.59
CA GLY A 67 -10.14 -16.33 21.71
C GLY A 67 -9.42 -16.55 20.37
N LYS A 68 -9.88 -15.89 19.29
CA LYS A 68 -9.26 -15.98 17.96
C LYS A 68 -8.07 -15.03 17.87
N LYS A 69 -7.10 -15.36 17.03
CA LYS A 69 -5.92 -14.52 16.77
C LYS A 69 -6.23 -13.39 15.81
N VAL A 70 -5.60 -12.24 16.04
CA VAL A 70 -5.75 -11.03 15.23
C VAL A 70 -4.42 -10.65 14.61
N ILE A 71 -4.37 -10.59 13.29
CA ILE A 71 -3.26 -10.00 12.53
C ILE A 71 -3.76 -8.73 11.85
N TYR A 72 -3.07 -7.63 12.06
CA TYR A 72 -3.28 -6.39 11.30
C TYR A 72 -2.21 -6.24 10.23
N HIS A 73 -2.63 -6.06 8.98
CA HIS A 73 -1.72 -5.66 7.92
C HIS A 73 -1.72 -4.14 7.80
N ALA A 74 -0.66 -3.53 8.28
CA ALA A 74 -0.48 -2.09 8.33
C ALA A 74 0.00 -1.57 6.96
N HIS A 75 -0.96 -1.38 6.04
CA HIS A 75 -0.71 -0.83 4.71
C HIS A 75 -0.53 0.69 4.69
N SER A 76 -0.86 1.38 5.79
CA SER A 76 -0.84 2.85 5.85
C SER A 76 -0.02 3.34 7.04
N THR A 77 0.66 4.48 6.82
CA THR A 77 1.40 5.25 7.81
C THR A 77 0.91 6.70 7.83
N GLU A 78 1.38 7.53 8.75
CA GLU A 78 1.10 8.97 8.73
C GLU A 78 1.71 9.61 7.47
N GLU A 79 2.90 9.15 7.11
CA GLU A 79 3.72 9.69 6.02
C GLU A 79 3.04 9.47 4.67
N ASP A 80 2.56 8.26 4.39
CA ASP A 80 1.88 7.96 3.11
C ASP A 80 0.48 8.55 3.00
N PHE A 81 -0.14 8.93 4.14
CA PHE A 81 -1.41 9.64 4.17
C PHE A 81 -1.27 11.11 3.79
N ARG A 82 -0.10 11.72 4.08
CA ARG A 82 0.18 13.10 3.72
C ARG A 82 0.22 13.30 2.20
N ASN A 83 -0.13 14.50 1.74
CA ASN A 83 -0.13 14.88 0.32
C ASN A 83 -0.99 13.96 -0.59
N SER A 84 -1.98 13.26 -0.01
CA SER A 84 -2.85 12.36 -0.75
C SER A 84 -4.15 13.03 -1.22
N PHE A 85 -4.68 13.99 -0.45
CA PHE A 85 -5.88 14.74 -0.81
C PHE A 85 -5.93 16.07 -0.06
N LYS A 86 -6.92 16.90 -0.40
CA LYS A 86 -7.11 18.22 0.23
C LYS A 86 -7.30 18.06 1.75
N LEU A 87 -6.54 18.80 2.55
CA LEU A 87 -6.51 18.78 4.01
C LEU A 87 -5.86 17.51 4.64
N SER A 88 -5.30 16.58 3.86
CA SER A 88 -4.66 15.38 4.41
C SER A 88 -3.55 15.70 5.41
N ASN A 89 -2.77 16.74 5.17
CA ASN A 89 -1.66 17.14 6.05
C ASN A 89 -2.14 17.63 7.44
N GLN A 90 -3.29 18.29 7.50
CA GLN A 90 -3.88 18.78 8.76
C GLN A 90 -4.46 17.62 9.59
N ILE A 91 -5.03 16.59 8.92
CA ILE A 91 -5.65 15.44 9.59
C ILE A 91 -4.65 14.32 9.86
N ALA A 92 -3.46 14.31 9.24
CA ALA A 92 -2.47 13.24 9.37
C ALA A 92 -2.11 12.88 10.85
N PRO A 93 -1.94 13.84 11.79
CA PRO A 93 -1.67 13.49 13.19
C PRO A 93 -2.84 12.76 13.88
N ALA A 94 -4.09 13.09 13.52
CA ALA A 94 -5.27 12.39 14.03
C ALA A 94 -5.39 11.00 13.39
N PHE A 95 -5.13 10.90 12.09
CA PHE A 95 -5.07 9.65 11.36
C PHE A 95 -4.04 8.68 11.96
N LYS A 96 -2.80 9.13 12.20
CA LYS A 96 -1.77 8.35 12.88
C LYS A 96 -2.27 7.70 14.16
N LYS A 97 -2.94 8.45 15.01
CA LYS A 97 -3.44 7.93 16.29
C LYS A 97 -4.57 6.93 16.11
N TRP A 98 -5.40 7.15 15.12
CA TRP A 98 -6.44 6.19 14.77
C TRP A 98 -5.86 4.86 14.30
N ILE A 99 -4.92 4.88 13.35
CA ILE A 99 -4.28 3.64 12.87
C ILE A 99 -3.49 2.94 13.98
N MET A 100 -2.82 3.69 14.86
CA MET A 100 -2.17 3.11 16.04
C MET A 100 -3.17 2.39 16.95
N THR A 101 -4.36 2.99 17.18
CA THR A 101 -5.43 2.38 17.98
C THR A 101 -5.92 1.08 17.34
N CYS A 102 -6.06 1.04 16.00
CA CYS A 102 -6.43 -0.16 15.28
C CYS A 102 -5.33 -1.22 15.34
N TYR A 103 -4.11 -0.86 14.96
CA TYR A 103 -3.00 -1.80 14.85
C TYR A 103 -2.61 -2.41 16.20
N SER A 104 -2.73 -1.65 17.29
CA SER A 104 -2.47 -2.16 18.64
C SER A 104 -3.40 -3.31 19.08
N LEU A 105 -4.52 -3.55 18.38
CA LEU A 105 -5.38 -4.72 18.61
C LEU A 105 -4.78 -6.03 18.05
N GLY A 106 -3.81 -5.96 17.15
CA GLY A 106 -3.19 -7.14 16.56
C GLY A 106 -2.40 -7.96 17.58
N ASP A 107 -2.50 -9.28 17.54
CA ASP A 107 -1.53 -10.16 18.20
C ASP A 107 -0.19 -10.10 17.45
N HIS A 108 -0.25 -9.81 16.15
CA HIS A 108 0.89 -9.55 15.28
C HIS A 108 0.54 -8.48 14.26
N ILE A 109 1.51 -7.66 13.87
CA ILE A 109 1.36 -6.66 12.82
C ILE A 109 2.23 -7.06 11.64
N LEU A 110 1.66 -7.05 10.44
CA LEU A 110 2.39 -7.14 9.18
C LEU A 110 2.50 -5.75 8.57
N THR A 111 3.58 -5.49 7.86
CA THR A 111 3.75 -4.25 7.10
C THR A 111 4.65 -4.49 5.89
N PRO A 112 4.51 -3.76 4.77
CA PRO A 112 5.16 -4.15 3.52
C PRO A 112 6.69 -4.08 3.52
N THR A 113 7.29 -3.19 4.31
CA THR A 113 8.74 -2.95 4.26
C THR A 113 9.38 -2.76 5.64
N PRO A 114 10.70 -2.98 5.78
CA PRO A 114 11.43 -2.62 6.99
C PRO A 114 11.31 -1.12 7.34
N TYR A 115 11.24 -0.24 6.35
CA TYR A 115 10.99 1.19 6.55
C TYR A 115 9.66 1.44 7.27
N ALA A 116 8.56 0.90 6.75
CA ALA A 116 7.24 1.03 7.38
C ALA A 116 7.24 0.41 8.79
N LYS A 117 7.94 -0.73 9.00
CA LYS A 117 8.14 -1.31 10.34
C LYS A 117 8.84 -0.34 11.30
N ARG A 118 9.89 0.37 10.85
CA ARG A 118 10.57 1.38 11.68
C ARG A 118 9.64 2.54 12.04
N LEU A 119 8.85 3.04 11.09
CA LEU A 119 7.86 4.09 11.34
C LEU A 119 6.84 3.66 12.42
N LEU A 120 6.25 2.48 12.25
CA LEU A 120 5.27 1.94 13.19
C LEU A 120 5.85 1.75 14.61
N LYS A 121 7.09 1.26 14.71
CA LYS A 121 7.80 1.20 15.99
C LYS A 121 8.07 2.59 16.56
N GLY A 122 8.48 3.54 15.72
CA GLY A 122 8.67 4.94 16.10
C GLY A 122 7.38 5.63 16.59
N TYR A 123 6.20 5.15 16.17
CA TYR A 123 4.92 5.60 16.71
C TYR A 123 4.65 5.09 18.14
N GLY A 124 5.39 4.10 18.60
CA GLY A 124 5.24 3.48 19.92
C GLY A 124 4.36 2.23 19.93
N LEU A 125 4.21 1.54 18.80
CA LEU A 125 3.58 0.21 18.76
C LEU A 125 4.55 -0.82 19.36
N GLU A 126 4.09 -1.53 20.37
CA GLU A 126 4.86 -2.55 21.12
C GLU A 126 4.61 -3.97 20.60
N ASN A 127 3.56 -4.16 19.81
CA ASN A 127 3.20 -5.43 19.19
C ASN A 127 4.39 -6.02 18.37
N PRO A 128 4.48 -7.35 18.23
CA PRO A 128 5.37 -7.97 17.26
C PRO A 128 5.03 -7.45 15.84
N ILE A 129 6.05 -6.95 15.12
CA ILE A 129 5.89 -6.41 13.76
C ILE A 129 6.83 -7.15 12.82
N THR A 130 6.31 -7.73 11.76
CA THR A 130 7.10 -8.34 10.68
C THR A 130 6.90 -7.58 9.38
N ALA A 131 8.02 -7.26 8.70
CA ALA A 131 7.99 -6.76 7.35
C ALA A 131 7.83 -7.93 6.37
N ILE A 132 6.81 -7.86 5.52
CA ILE A 132 6.52 -8.85 4.49
C ILE A 132 5.96 -8.12 3.28
N SER A 133 6.55 -8.35 2.10
CA SER A 133 6.10 -7.74 0.85
C SER A 133 4.63 -8.08 0.54
N ASN A 134 3.95 -7.15 -0.15
CA ASN A 134 2.61 -7.43 -0.71
C ASN A 134 2.63 -8.50 -1.81
N GLY A 135 3.83 -8.87 -2.26
CA GLY A 135 4.01 -9.86 -3.30
C GLY A 135 3.70 -9.36 -4.71
N ILE A 136 4.13 -10.12 -5.69
CA ILE A 136 3.88 -9.90 -7.11
C ILE A 136 3.78 -11.24 -7.84
N ASP A 137 2.85 -11.37 -8.79
CA ASP A 137 2.89 -12.46 -9.75
C ASP A 137 3.95 -12.13 -10.82
N VAL A 138 5.18 -12.59 -10.58
CA VAL A 138 6.32 -12.33 -11.46
C VAL A 138 6.05 -12.85 -12.86
N LYS A 139 5.46 -14.03 -12.98
CA LYS A 139 5.16 -14.66 -14.26
C LYS A 139 4.12 -13.87 -15.06
N PHE A 140 3.13 -13.31 -14.40
CA PHE A 140 2.12 -12.46 -15.05
C PHE A 140 2.75 -11.21 -15.65
N PHE A 141 3.68 -10.55 -14.95
CA PHE A 141 4.32 -9.32 -15.43
C PHE A 141 5.57 -9.57 -16.29
N GLU A 142 6.01 -10.81 -16.48
CA GLU A 142 7.19 -11.10 -17.28
C GLU A 142 7.10 -10.47 -18.67
N LYS A 143 8.22 -9.89 -19.13
CA LYS A 143 8.30 -9.17 -20.42
C LYS A 143 7.86 -10.04 -21.58
N ASN A 144 7.01 -9.50 -22.42
CA ASN A 144 6.46 -10.18 -23.59
C ASN A 144 6.40 -9.24 -24.81
N GLU A 145 7.17 -9.55 -25.84
CA GLU A 145 7.26 -8.71 -27.05
C GLU A 145 5.93 -8.53 -27.77
N LYS A 146 5.08 -9.57 -27.82
CA LYS A 146 3.75 -9.47 -28.45
C LYS A 146 2.86 -8.49 -27.70
N LEU A 147 2.92 -8.49 -26.35
CA LEU A 147 2.19 -7.54 -25.53
C LEU A 147 2.74 -6.12 -25.69
N GLY A 148 4.06 -5.97 -25.78
CA GLY A 148 4.69 -4.69 -26.05
C GLY A 148 4.26 -4.09 -27.39
N LYS A 149 4.15 -4.91 -28.45
CA LYS A 149 3.61 -4.47 -29.75
C LYS A 149 2.16 -3.99 -29.63
N LYS A 150 1.29 -4.75 -28.95
CA LYS A 150 -0.11 -4.34 -28.71
C LYS A 150 -0.21 -2.99 -28.00
N PHE A 151 0.63 -2.75 -27.01
CA PHE A 151 0.69 -1.46 -26.32
C PHE A 151 1.04 -0.32 -27.30
N ARG A 152 2.11 -0.48 -28.08
CA ARG A 152 2.54 0.56 -29.02
C ARG A 152 1.51 0.83 -30.10
N GLU A 153 0.87 -0.22 -30.63
CA GLU A 153 -0.24 -0.11 -31.59
C GLU A 153 -1.43 0.65 -30.99
N LYS A 154 -1.85 0.28 -29.78
CA LYS A 154 -3.00 0.89 -29.11
C LYS A 154 -2.82 2.39 -28.86
N TYR A 155 -1.61 2.80 -28.48
CA TYR A 155 -1.31 4.20 -28.14
C TYR A 155 -0.59 4.95 -29.29
N HIS A 156 -0.57 4.37 -30.48
CA HIS A 156 0.01 4.95 -31.70
C HIS A 156 1.49 5.33 -31.56
N TYR A 157 2.26 4.56 -30.77
CA TYR A 157 3.70 4.72 -30.67
C TYR A 157 4.43 3.93 -31.77
N THR A 158 5.36 4.58 -32.43
CA THR A 158 6.23 3.96 -33.43
C THR A 158 7.41 3.23 -32.76
N LYS A 159 8.18 2.46 -33.53
CA LYS A 159 9.41 1.82 -33.05
C LYS A 159 10.50 2.81 -32.63
N ASP A 160 10.47 4.02 -33.20
CA ASP A 160 11.46 5.06 -32.97
C ASP A 160 11.11 5.96 -31.77
N ASP A 161 9.85 5.94 -31.32
CA ASP A 161 9.44 6.66 -30.11
C ASP A 161 10.09 6.06 -28.87
N LYS A 162 10.63 6.91 -28.00
CA LYS A 162 11.04 6.55 -26.64
C LYS A 162 9.90 6.86 -25.69
N VAL A 163 9.32 5.79 -25.11
CA VAL A 163 8.13 5.87 -24.28
C VAL A 163 8.47 5.73 -22.81
N ILE A 164 8.13 6.74 -22.01
CA ILE A 164 8.30 6.80 -20.57
C ILE A 164 6.92 6.60 -19.92
N MET A 165 6.76 5.55 -19.10
CA MET A 165 5.51 5.29 -18.43
C MET A 165 5.60 5.55 -16.92
N GLY A 166 4.50 6.02 -16.34
CA GLY A 166 4.29 6.16 -14.91
C GLY A 166 2.99 5.48 -14.48
N VAL A 167 2.92 5.04 -13.22
CA VAL A 167 1.73 4.40 -12.64
C VAL A 167 1.42 4.97 -11.26
N GLY A 168 0.20 5.45 -11.06
CA GLY A 168 -0.23 5.97 -9.77
C GLY A 168 -1.58 6.67 -9.81
N LEU A 169 -2.15 6.92 -8.64
CA LEU A 169 -3.32 7.76 -8.49
C LEU A 169 -2.97 9.22 -8.85
N TYR A 170 -3.96 10.00 -9.24
CA TYR A 170 -3.80 11.45 -9.48
C TYR A 170 -3.71 12.22 -8.17
N ILE A 171 -2.60 12.04 -7.46
CA ILE A 171 -2.30 12.71 -6.20
C ILE A 171 -0.85 13.18 -6.17
N GLU A 172 -0.60 14.25 -5.40
CA GLU A 172 0.73 14.86 -5.32
C GLU A 172 1.80 13.87 -4.88
N ARG A 173 1.49 13.07 -3.87
CA ARG A 173 2.39 12.06 -3.32
C ARG A 173 2.95 11.10 -4.37
N LYS A 174 2.21 10.80 -5.43
CA LYS A 174 2.68 9.92 -6.52
C LYS A 174 3.62 10.61 -7.53
N GLY A 175 3.92 11.90 -7.31
CA GLY A 175 4.88 12.63 -8.14
C GLY A 175 4.34 13.03 -9.53
N ILE A 176 3.01 13.11 -9.68
CA ILE A 176 2.37 13.47 -10.96
C ILE A 176 2.80 14.86 -11.46
N LEU A 177 3.10 15.79 -10.54
CA LEU A 177 3.57 17.12 -10.91
C LEU A 177 4.94 17.07 -11.57
N ASP A 178 5.86 16.27 -11.02
CA ASP A 178 7.20 16.08 -11.57
C ASP A 178 7.15 15.34 -12.91
N PHE A 179 6.23 14.37 -13.04
CA PHE A 179 6.03 13.65 -14.29
C PHE A 179 5.59 14.61 -15.42
N VAL A 180 4.64 15.51 -15.14
CA VAL A 180 4.18 16.54 -16.10
C VAL A 180 5.29 17.52 -16.42
N GLU A 181 6.05 17.95 -15.42
CA GLU A 181 7.17 18.89 -15.63
C GLU A 181 8.27 18.26 -16.49
N LEU A 182 8.59 16.97 -16.26
CA LEU A 182 9.54 16.24 -17.11
C LEU A 182 9.05 16.09 -18.56
N ALA A 183 7.74 15.87 -18.76
CA ALA A 183 7.17 15.84 -20.09
C ALA A 183 7.31 17.18 -20.84
N LYS A 184 7.18 18.31 -20.13
CA LYS A 184 7.42 19.65 -20.69
C LYS A 184 8.88 19.86 -21.08
N ARG A 185 9.81 19.42 -20.22
CA ARG A 185 11.26 19.60 -20.42
C ARG A 185 11.84 18.68 -21.50
N LEU A 186 11.16 17.56 -21.78
CA LEU A 186 11.64 16.48 -22.65
C LEU A 186 10.62 16.20 -23.79
N PRO A 187 10.34 17.22 -24.67
CA PRO A 187 9.31 17.07 -25.71
C PRO A 187 9.63 16.01 -26.77
N GLN A 188 10.88 15.59 -26.87
CA GLN A 188 11.33 14.53 -27.79
C GLN A 188 10.93 13.12 -27.37
N TYR A 189 10.55 12.91 -26.09
CA TYR A 189 10.10 11.61 -25.57
C TYR A 189 8.58 11.58 -25.38
N LYS A 190 7.97 10.41 -25.43
CA LYS A 190 6.54 10.21 -25.17
C LYS A 190 6.34 9.82 -23.72
N PHE A 191 5.38 10.46 -23.05
CA PHE A 191 5.04 10.23 -21.66
C PHE A 191 3.62 9.69 -21.57
N ILE A 192 3.42 8.61 -20.80
CA ILE A 192 2.10 8.03 -20.54
C ILE A 192 1.94 7.71 -19.06
N TRP A 193 0.83 8.17 -18.46
CA TRP A 193 0.51 7.90 -17.06
C TRP A 193 -0.72 7.01 -16.95
N PHE A 194 -0.60 5.93 -16.18
CA PHE A 194 -1.67 5.00 -15.85
C PHE A 194 -2.14 5.17 -14.42
N GLY A 195 -3.44 5.06 -14.22
CA GLY A 195 -4.12 5.18 -12.94
C GLY A 195 -5.07 6.36 -12.90
N TYR A 196 -5.94 6.34 -11.92
CA TYR A 196 -7.02 7.32 -11.81
C TYR A 196 -7.41 7.53 -10.35
N SER A 197 -7.73 8.75 -9.99
CA SER A 197 -8.54 9.09 -8.82
C SER A 197 -9.43 10.28 -9.15
N SER A 198 -10.57 10.37 -8.47
CA SER A 198 -11.46 11.51 -8.65
C SER A 198 -10.75 12.81 -8.30
N LEU A 199 -10.83 13.80 -9.18
CA LEU A 199 -10.25 15.12 -8.97
C LEU A 199 -11.10 16.02 -8.07
N ALA A 200 -12.31 15.58 -7.69
CA ALA A 200 -13.24 16.39 -6.88
C ALA A 200 -12.65 16.82 -5.52
N TYR A 201 -11.77 15.99 -4.94
CA TYR A 201 -11.11 16.27 -3.66
C TYR A 201 -9.62 16.57 -3.80
N SER A 202 -9.13 16.69 -5.02
CA SER A 202 -7.72 16.98 -5.31
C SER A 202 -7.43 18.50 -5.19
N PRO A 203 -6.22 18.88 -4.77
CA PRO A 203 -5.75 20.26 -4.90
C PRO A 203 -5.81 20.73 -6.37
N LYS A 204 -6.07 22.02 -6.58
CA LYS A 204 -6.17 22.60 -7.94
C LYS A 204 -4.95 22.28 -8.81
N LYS A 205 -3.73 22.35 -8.25
CA LYS A 205 -2.47 22.03 -8.97
C LYS A 205 -2.46 20.63 -9.59
N ILE A 206 -3.11 19.64 -8.96
CA ILE A 206 -3.22 18.28 -9.50
C ILE A 206 -4.21 18.23 -10.65
N SER A 207 -5.36 18.90 -10.49
CA SER A 207 -6.33 19.04 -11.59
C SER A 207 -5.72 19.74 -12.80
N ASP A 208 -5.01 20.84 -12.58
CA ASP A 208 -4.32 21.58 -13.64
C ASP A 208 -3.28 20.70 -14.36
N ALA A 209 -2.50 19.91 -13.60
CA ALA A 209 -1.50 19.01 -14.15
C ALA A 209 -2.13 17.92 -15.04
N VAL A 210 -3.21 17.26 -14.57
CA VAL A 210 -3.90 16.22 -15.34
C VAL A 210 -4.56 16.77 -16.61
N HIS A 211 -4.99 18.02 -16.60
CA HIS A 211 -5.58 18.67 -17.78
C HIS A 211 -4.56 19.42 -18.65
N THR A 212 -3.27 19.32 -18.32
CA THR A 212 -2.20 19.90 -19.16
C THR A 212 -2.21 19.25 -20.54
N LYS A 213 -2.25 20.08 -21.59
CA LYS A 213 -2.21 19.63 -22.98
C LYS A 213 -0.78 19.75 -23.50
N LEU A 214 -0.14 18.60 -23.71
CA LEU A 214 1.15 18.47 -24.36
C LEU A 214 1.06 17.34 -25.39
N ASP A 215 1.65 17.52 -26.57
CA ASP A 215 1.61 16.54 -27.67
C ASP A 215 2.34 15.23 -27.32
N ASN A 216 3.19 15.28 -26.32
CA ASN A 216 3.99 14.14 -25.85
C ASN A 216 3.52 13.55 -24.52
N LEU A 217 2.41 14.00 -23.93
CA LEU A 217 1.89 13.53 -22.65
C LEU A 217 0.47 12.98 -22.77
N PHE A 218 0.26 11.77 -22.32
CA PHE A 218 -1.05 11.13 -22.30
C PHE A 218 -1.40 10.56 -20.93
N PHE A 219 -2.61 10.83 -20.46
CA PHE A 219 -3.19 10.24 -19.26
C PHE A 219 -4.18 9.16 -19.64
N ALA A 220 -3.77 7.89 -19.51
CA ALA A 220 -4.57 6.73 -19.90
C ALA A 220 -5.73 6.41 -18.94
N GLY A 221 -5.71 7.02 -17.74
CA GLY A 221 -6.68 6.68 -16.71
C GLY A 221 -6.42 5.31 -16.08
N TYR A 222 -7.45 4.77 -15.42
CA TYR A 222 -7.39 3.40 -14.91
C TYR A 222 -7.50 2.40 -16.07
N VAL A 223 -6.62 1.43 -16.06
CA VAL A 223 -6.64 0.29 -16.98
C VAL A 223 -6.58 -1.02 -16.20
N GLU A 224 -7.08 -2.10 -16.78
CA GLU A 224 -7.00 -3.42 -16.17
C GLU A 224 -5.55 -3.96 -16.16
N PRO A 225 -5.22 -4.90 -15.26
CA PRO A 225 -3.86 -5.43 -15.13
C PRO A 225 -3.25 -5.96 -16.43
N GLU A 226 -4.06 -6.56 -17.30
CA GLU A 226 -3.65 -7.09 -18.61
C GLU A 226 -3.13 -5.99 -19.54
N GLU A 227 -3.75 -4.83 -19.51
CA GLU A 227 -3.31 -3.68 -20.30
C GLU A 227 -2.06 -3.04 -19.69
N LEU A 228 -2.01 -2.95 -18.37
CA LEU A 228 -0.82 -2.45 -17.68
C LEU A 228 0.40 -3.34 -17.95
N ARG A 229 0.21 -4.65 -17.99
CA ARG A 229 1.23 -5.62 -18.40
C ARG A 229 1.73 -5.36 -19.82
N CYS A 230 0.84 -4.99 -20.75
CA CYS A 230 1.22 -4.60 -22.10
C CYS A 230 2.11 -3.34 -22.09
N ALA A 231 1.74 -2.35 -21.26
CA ALA A 231 2.50 -1.10 -21.15
C ALA A 231 3.90 -1.33 -20.58
N TYR A 232 4.05 -2.11 -19.50
CA TYR A 232 5.35 -2.50 -18.96
C TYR A 232 6.22 -3.26 -19.98
N SER A 233 5.60 -4.06 -20.87
CA SER A 233 6.31 -4.80 -21.90
C SER A 233 6.75 -3.93 -23.08
N GLY A 234 6.08 -2.80 -23.34
CA GLY A 234 6.26 -2.00 -24.55
C GLY A 234 6.87 -0.61 -24.35
N ALA A 235 6.91 -0.09 -23.12
CA ALA A 235 7.59 1.16 -22.80
C ALA A 235 9.11 0.95 -22.68
N ASP A 236 9.87 2.04 -22.82
CA ASP A 236 11.35 2.05 -22.77
C ASP A 236 11.88 2.38 -21.38
N LEU A 237 11.11 3.10 -20.57
CA LEU A 237 11.48 3.51 -19.21
C LEU A 237 10.25 3.55 -18.30
N TYR A 238 10.36 2.95 -17.13
CA TYR A 238 9.44 3.16 -16.03
C TYR A 238 9.95 4.29 -15.14
N LEU A 239 9.14 5.35 -15.00
CA LEU A 239 9.44 6.52 -14.17
C LEU A 239 8.54 6.53 -12.94
N PHE A 240 9.15 6.49 -11.74
CA PHE A 240 8.43 6.46 -10.48
C PHE A 240 8.85 7.61 -9.56
N PRO A 241 8.37 8.84 -9.81
CA PRO A 241 8.77 10.04 -9.07
C PRO A 241 8.00 10.21 -7.76
N THR A 242 7.48 9.10 -7.19
CA THR A 242 6.69 9.13 -5.95
C THR A 242 7.47 9.74 -4.78
N LEU A 243 6.78 10.49 -3.92
CA LEU A 243 7.39 11.19 -2.79
C LEU A 243 7.34 10.36 -1.50
N GLU A 244 6.44 9.40 -1.41
CA GLU A 244 6.30 8.53 -0.25
C GLU A 244 5.55 7.24 -0.64
N GLU A 245 5.97 6.11 -0.07
CA GLU A 245 5.36 4.79 -0.26
C GLU A 245 5.44 3.96 1.02
N THR A 246 4.58 2.96 1.12
CA THR A 246 4.76 1.88 2.11
C THR A 246 5.55 0.71 1.52
N GLU A 247 5.45 0.47 0.21
CA GLU A 247 6.29 -0.45 -0.56
C GLU A 247 6.48 0.02 -2.01
N GLY A 248 5.38 0.27 -2.73
CA GLY A 248 5.39 0.61 -4.15
C GLY A 248 5.26 -0.61 -5.06
N ILE A 249 4.10 -1.30 -5.04
CA ILE A 249 3.84 -2.45 -5.93
C ILE A 249 4.20 -2.15 -7.39
N PRO A 250 3.93 -0.96 -7.98
CA PRO A 250 4.24 -0.69 -9.39
C PRO A 250 5.73 -0.77 -9.74
N ILE A 251 6.65 -0.46 -8.82
CA ILE A 251 8.08 -0.64 -9.13
C ILE A 251 8.47 -2.12 -9.12
N ILE A 252 7.81 -2.96 -8.30
CA ILE A 252 8.06 -4.41 -8.33
C ILE A 252 7.53 -5.00 -9.64
N GLU A 253 6.38 -4.52 -10.16
CA GLU A 253 5.84 -4.88 -11.46
C GLU A 253 6.81 -4.51 -12.60
N ALA A 254 7.36 -3.30 -12.56
CA ALA A 254 8.36 -2.85 -13.51
C ALA A 254 9.62 -3.73 -13.48
N CYS A 255 10.10 -4.09 -12.31
CA CYS A 255 11.21 -5.02 -12.12
C CYS A 255 10.90 -6.40 -12.72
N ALA A 256 9.70 -6.95 -12.47
CA ALA A 256 9.25 -8.21 -13.05
C ALA A 256 9.19 -8.17 -14.59
N ALA A 257 8.77 -7.03 -15.13
CA ALA A 257 8.72 -6.80 -16.59
C ALA A 257 10.09 -6.50 -17.23
N ARG A 258 11.17 -6.45 -16.44
CA ARG A 258 12.53 -6.11 -16.93
C ARG A 258 12.55 -4.80 -17.73
N ILE A 259 11.80 -3.79 -17.31
CA ILE A 259 11.87 -2.46 -17.88
C ILE A 259 12.89 -1.61 -17.11
N PRO A 260 13.76 -0.84 -17.76
CA PRO A 260 14.63 0.12 -17.08
C PRO A 260 13.80 1.01 -16.17
N SER A 261 14.23 1.19 -14.91
CA SER A 261 13.44 1.90 -13.91
C SER A 261 14.24 3.03 -13.29
N LEU A 262 13.63 4.22 -13.25
CA LEU A 262 14.16 5.40 -12.60
C LEU A 262 13.16 5.85 -11.54
N ILE A 263 13.59 5.86 -10.29
CA ILE A 263 12.71 6.12 -9.13
C ILE A 263 13.23 7.31 -8.31
N ARG A 264 12.37 7.86 -7.46
CA ARG A 264 12.81 8.85 -6.48
C ARG A 264 13.64 8.18 -5.39
N ASP A 265 14.73 8.86 -4.99
CA ASP A 265 15.54 8.46 -3.85
C ASP A 265 14.81 8.82 -2.56
N ILE A 266 14.10 7.85 -1.99
CA ILE A 266 13.33 7.96 -0.74
C ILE A 266 13.56 6.75 0.17
N PRO A 267 13.45 6.92 1.51
CA PRO A 267 13.88 5.93 2.50
C PRO A 267 13.23 4.55 2.40
N VAL A 268 12.02 4.46 1.85
CA VAL A 268 11.31 3.17 1.69
C VAL A 268 12.07 2.21 0.77
N PHE A 269 12.90 2.73 -0.13
CA PHE A 269 13.63 1.94 -1.13
C PHE A 269 15.06 1.59 -0.72
N ASP A 270 15.61 2.16 0.36
CA ASP A 270 17.04 2.09 0.68
C ASP A 270 17.58 0.67 0.90
N GLU A 271 16.75 -0.25 1.41
CA GLU A 271 17.21 -1.59 1.77
C GLU A 271 17.06 -2.62 0.64
N TRP A 272 16.40 -2.29 -0.47
CA TRP A 272 16.08 -3.27 -1.50
C TRP A 272 16.16 -2.77 -2.94
N LEU A 273 16.09 -1.44 -3.16
CA LEU A 273 16.36 -0.83 -4.46
C LEU A 273 17.60 0.06 -4.32
N ILE A 274 18.67 -0.36 -4.94
CA ILE A 274 20.00 0.26 -4.81
C ILE A 274 20.36 0.99 -6.11
N ASP A 275 20.68 2.29 -6.01
CA ASP A 275 21.04 3.12 -7.16
C ASP A 275 22.25 2.55 -7.91
N GLY A 276 22.15 2.44 -9.23
CA GLY A 276 23.20 1.91 -10.09
C GLY A 276 23.42 0.41 -9.99
N VAL A 277 22.61 -0.32 -9.19
CA VAL A 277 22.71 -1.78 -9.04
C VAL A 277 21.49 -2.46 -9.66
N ASN A 278 20.29 -2.14 -9.17
CA ASN A 278 19.05 -2.77 -9.65
C ASN A 278 17.99 -1.79 -10.15
N VAL A 279 18.14 -0.50 -9.84
CA VAL A 279 17.39 0.63 -10.38
C VAL A 279 18.29 1.86 -10.48
N TYR A 280 17.80 2.92 -11.12
CA TYR A 280 18.38 4.27 -10.98
C TYR A 280 17.52 5.11 -10.05
N LYS A 281 18.16 5.95 -9.24
CA LYS A 281 17.49 6.86 -8.30
C LYS A 281 17.80 8.31 -8.64
N ALA A 282 16.85 9.23 -8.38
CA ALA A 282 17.03 10.67 -8.52
C ALA A 282 16.33 11.41 -7.36
N LYS A 283 16.93 12.50 -6.88
CA LYS A 283 16.43 13.30 -5.75
C LYS A 283 15.52 14.44 -6.16
N ASN A 284 15.76 15.00 -7.33
CA ASN A 284 15.10 16.20 -7.84
C ASN A 284 14.86 16.12 -9.33
N ILE A 285 14.14 17.11 -9.87
CA ILE A 285 13.71 17.13 -11.27
C ILE A 285 14.89 17.14 -12.25
N ASP A 286 15.98 17.84 -11.91
CA ASP A 286 17.15 17.99 -12.79
C ASP A 286 17.93 16.66 -12.90
N GLU A 287 18.05 15.92 -11.77
CA GLU A 287 18.63 14.58 -11.76
C GLU A 287 17.75 13.58 -12.53
N PHE A 288 16.42 13.67 -12.42
CA PHE A 288 15.49 12.87 -13.22
C PHE A 288 15.71 13.13 -14.71
N GLU A 289 15.75 14.39 -15.11
CA GLU A 289 15.95 14.80 -16.52
C GLU A 289 17.27 14.26 -17.07
N ASP A 290 18.38 14.44 -16.34
CA ASP A 290 19.71 13.95 -16.73
C ASP A 290 19.74 12.42 -16.87
N LYS A 291 19.20 11.70 -15.85
CA LYS A 291 19.20 10.22 -15.85
C LYS A 291 18.27 9.65 -16.93
N ILE A 292 17.10 10.27 -17.18
CA ILE A 292 16.22 9.88 -18.31
C ILE A 292 16.98 9.88 -19.62
N LYS A 293 17.66 10.99 -19.94
CA LYS A 293 18.45 11.12 -21.17
C LYS A 293 19.52 10.04 -21.23
N LYS A 294 20.31 9.86 -20.17
CA LYS A 294 21.41 8.89 -20.11
C LYS A 294 20.94 7.44 -20.25
N ILE A 295 19.81 7.09 -19.64
CA ILE A 295 19.23 5.74 -19.74
C ILE A 295 18.73 5.47 -21.17
N LEU A 296 17.95 6.38 -21.73
CA LEU A 296 17.36 6.22 -23.06
C LEU A 296 18.38 6.30 -24.21
N ASP A 297 19.49 7.02 -23.98
CA ASP A 297 20.64 7.07 -24.92
C ASP A 297 21.59 5.86 -24.78
N GLY A 298 21.33 4.95 -23.84
CA GLY A 298 22.21 3.80 -23.58
C GLY A 298 23.57 4.16 -22.96
N LYS A 299 23.68 5.33 -22.34
CA LYS A 299 24.91 5.82 -21.68
C LYS A 299 25.11 5.25 -20.28
N LEU A 300 24.09 4.62 -19.69
CA LEU A 300 24.14 3.97 -18.40
C LEU A 300 23.97 2.45 -18.57
N PRO A 301 24.55 1.63 -17.67
CA PRO A 301 24.40 0.18 -17.67
C PRO A 301 22.93 -0.28 -17.63
N ASN A 302 22.65 -1.42 -18.24
CA ASN A 302 21.32 -2.04 -18.13
C ASN A 302 21.22 -2.83 -16.83
N LEU A 303 20.34 -2.37 -15.92
CA LEU A 303 20.14 -2.95 -14.59
C LEU A 303 18.92 -3.91 -14.50
N THR A 304 18.24 -4.16 -15.62
CA THR A 304 16.94 -4.86 -15.62
C THR A 304 17.02 -6.30 -15.09
N ASN A 305 18.16 -6.99 -15.28
CA ASN A 305 18.34 -8.33 -14.72
C ASN A 305 18.46 -8.34 -13.20
N GLU A 306 19.16 -7.37 -12.64
CA GLU A 306 19.26 -7.23 -11.18
C GLU A 306 17.92 -6.76 -10.58
N GLY A 307 17.20 -5.86 -11.26
CA GLY A 307 15.83 -5.51 -10.91
C GLY A 307 14.89 -6.72 -10.90
N TYR A 308 15.00 -7.60 -11.90
CA TYR A 308 14.19 -8.81 -11.94
C TYR A 308 14.45 -9.76 -10.77
N LYS A 309 15.69 -9.88 -10.28
CA LYS A 309 15.98 -10.66 -9.05
C LYS A 309 15.22 -10.11 -7.86
N VAL A 310 15.12 -8.77 -7.73
CA VAL A 310 14.33 -8.12 -6.67
C VAL A 310 12.86 -8.51 -6.74
N ALA A 311 12.28 -8.57 -7.96
CA ALA A 311 10.91 -9.05 -8.14
C ALA A 311 10.75 -10.53 -7.77
N CYS A 312 11.70 -11.40 -8.15
CA CYS A 312 11.70 -12.82 -7.81
C CYS A 312 11.77 -13.08 -6.29
N GLU A 313 12.45 -12.22 -5.55
CA GLU A 313 12.46 -12.28 -4.09
C GLU A 313 11.09 -11.97 -3.46
N ARG A 314 10.24 -11.27 -4.18
CA ARG A 314 8.88 -10.86 -3.81
C ARG A 314 7.80 -11.62 -4.56
N ASP A 315 8.17 -12.74 -5.19
CA ASP A 315 7.20 -13.61 -5.86
C ASP A 315 6.13 -14.07 -4.87
N ILE A 316 4.89 -14.05 -5.35
CA ILE A 316 3.70 -14.34 -4.53
C ILE A 316 3.75 -15.72 -3.87
N LYS A 317 4.40 -16.71 -4.50
CA LYS A 317 4.57 -18.06 -3.92
C LYS A 317 5.50 -18.03 -2.72
N LYS A 318 6.58 -17.25 -2.80
CA LYS A 318 7.54 -17.09 -1.71
C LYS A 318 6.91 -16.32 -0.56
N VAL A 319 6.31 -15.17 -0.88
CA VAL A 319 5.59 -14.33 0.11
C VAL A 319 4.47 -15.13 0.79
N GLY A 320 3.74 -15.97 0.03
CA GLY A 320 2.71 -16.84 0.57
C GLY A 320 3.25 -17.83 1.61
N LYS A 321 4.40 -18.46 1.35
CA LYS A 321 5.05 -19.37 2.32
C LYS A 321 5.46 -18.62 3.59
N ASP A 322 6.03 -17.43 3.45
CA ASP A 322 6.43 -16.60 4.60
C ASP A 322 5.21 -16.18 5.42
N LEU A 323 4.13 -15.78 4.75
CA LEU A 323 2.86 -15.41 5.38
C LEU A 323 2.26 -16.59 6.18
N ILE A 324 2.28 -17.80 5.62
CA ILE A 324 1.77 -18.99 6.29
C ILE A 324 2.63 -19.36 7.51
N ASN A 325 3.93 -19.22 7.42
CA ASN A 325 4.82 -19.42 8.56
C ASN A 325 4.51 -18.45 9.69
N ILE A 326 4.22 -17.19 9.37
CA ILE A 326 3.79 -16.18 10.36
C ILE A 326 2.45 -16.60 10.98
N TYR A 327 1.47 -17.04 10.20
CA TYR A 327 0.18 -17.50 10.74
C TYR A 327 0.36 -18.66 11.74
N LYS A 328 1.20 -19.65 11.42
CA LYS A 328 1.50 -20.78 12.33
C LYS A 328 2.13 -20.28 13.62
N GLN A 329 3.15 -19.40 13.53
CA GLN A 329 3.79 -18.80 14.69
C GLN A 329 2.81 -18.01 15.56
N VAL A 330 1.89 -17.27 14.96
CA VAL A 330 0.88 -16.50 15.70
C VAL A 330 -0.12 -17.42 16.41
N LEU A 331 -0.51 -18.53 15.80
CA LEU A 331 -1.39 -19.52 16.46
C LEU A 331 -0.73 -20.17 17.67
N GLU A 332 0.55 -20.51 17.57
CA GLU A 332 1.31 -21.14 18.65
C GLU A 332 1.72 -20.18 19.77
N SER A 333 1.80 -18.88 19.46
CA SER A 333 2.18 -17.86 20.44
C SER A 333 1.04 -17.54 21.40
N PRO A 334 1.31 -17.15 22.64
CA PRO A 334 0.29 -16.54 23.51
C PRO A 334 -0.36 -15.35 22.82
N SER A 335 -1.65 -15.10 23.08
CA SER A 335 -2.30 -13.88 22.61
C SER A 335 -1.59 -12.67 23.18
N PHE A 336 -1.39 -11.65 22.36
CA PHE A 336 -0.79 -10.39 22.81
C PHE A 336 -1.80 -9.68 23.73
N GLU A 337 -1.75 -9.99 25.03
CA GLU A 337 -2.71 -9.54 26.06
C GLU A 337 -2.61 -8.06 26.38
N TYR A 338 -1.78 -7.31 25.63
CA TYR A 338 -1.48 -5.91 25.90
C TYR A 338 -2.73 -5.03 26.10
N LEU A 339 -3.91 -5.41 25.54
CA LEU A 339 -5.13 -4.61 25.62
C LEU A 339 -6.17 -5.10 26.63
N GLN A 340 -6.07 -6.31 27.14
CA GLN A 340 -7.15 -6.82 28.01
C GLN A 340 -6.97 -6.50 29.49
N ASN A 341 -5.74 -6.36 30.00
CA ASN A 341 -5.48 -6.23 31.44
C ASN A 341 -4.74 -4.96 31.89
N ASP A 342 -4.30 -4.07 30.98
CA ASP A 342 -3.50 -2.92 31.40
C ASP A 342 -4.33 -1.64 31.58
N LYS A 343 -4.54 -1.27 32.86
CA LYS A 343 -5.13 0.02 33.26
C LYS A 343 -4.41 1.24 32.65
N LYS A 344 -3.11 1.13 32.33
CA LYS A 344 -2.33 2.22 31.71
C LYS A 344 -2.73 2.44 30.27
N ILE A 345 -3.07 1.39 29.52
CA ILE A 345 -3.49 1.50 28.12
C ILE A 345 -4.91 2.02 28.01
N LYS A 346 -5.83 1.51 28.86
CA LYS A 346 -7.18 2.08 28.97
C LYS A 346 -7.13 3.56 29.33
N ALA A 347 -6.22 3.96 30.24
CA ALA A 347 -5.99 5.36 30.59
C ALA A 347 -5.37 6.17 29.44
N LYS A 348 -4.44 5.58 28.66
CA LYS A 348 -3.81 6.20 27.50
C LYS A 348 -4.80 6.36 26.33
N GLU A 349 -5.61 5.32 26.05
CA GLU A 349 -6.73 5.38 25.10
C GLU A 349 -7.73 6.49 25.50
N LYS A 350 -8.14 6.54 26.76
CA LYS A 350 -9.02 7.56 27.27
C LYS A 350 -8.42 8.97 27.15
N ARG A 351 -7.16 9.16 27.50
CA ARG A 351 -6.44 10.43 27.35
C ARG A 351 -6.27 10.83 25.88
N ILE A 352 -6.01 9.88 25.01
CA ILE A 352 -5.90 10.11 23.57
C ILE A 352 -7.27 10.56 23.04
N ILE A 353 -8.33 9.84 23.35
CA ILE A 353 -9.70 10.19 22.96
C ILE A 353 -10.12 11.56 23.54
N GLU A 354 -9.84 11.83 24.81
CA GLU A 354 -10.16 13.12 25.46
C GLU A 354 -9.37 14.30 24.91
N LYS A 355 -8.08 14.15 24.65
CA LYS A 355 -7.22 15.21 24.11
C LYS A 355 -7.64 15.65 22.69
N TYR A 356 -8.27 14.74 21.93
CA TYR A 356 -8.80 15.03 20.59
C TYR A 356 -10.23 15.56 20.61
N ARG A 357 -11.02 15.23 21.64
CA ARG A 357 -12.36 15.78 21.86
C ARG A 357 -12.35 17.32 21.90
N LEU A 358 -11.27 17.92 22.36
CA LEU A 358 -11.11 19.37 22.51
C LEU A 358 -10.66 20.07 21.24
N LYS A 359 -10.17 19.34 20.22
CA LYS A 359 -9.54 19.98 19.03
C LYS A 359 -10.24 19.72 17.70
N GLU A 360 -11.10 18.72 17.57
CA GLU A 360 -11.61 18.36 16.24
C GLU A 360 -13.04 17.81 16.25
N GLY A 361 -13.72 18.10 15.14
CA GLY A 361 -15.11 18.08 14.85
C GLY A 361 -15.94 16.79 15.07
N LYS A 362 -17.15 16.86 14.56
CA LYS A 362 -18.29 15.94 14.74
C LYS A 362 -18.02 14.43 14.58
N GLU A 363 -16.98 14.01 13.83
CA GLU A 363 -16.72 12.58 13.58
C GLU A 363 -16.01 11.87 14.73
N ILE A 364 -15.03 12.51 15.33
CA ILE A 364 -14.32 11.97 16.52
C ILE A 364 -15.28 11.89 17.71
N ARG A 365 -16.20 12.84 17.80
CA ARG A 365 -17.27 12.83 18.80
C ARG A 365 -18.24 11.64 18.61
N LYS A 366 -18.58 11.33 17.36
CA LYS A 366 -19.38 10.13 17.02
C LYS A 366 -18.66 8.82 17.34
N LEU A 367 -17.35 8.78 17.11
CA LEU A 367 -16.50 7.62 17.42
C LEU A 367 -16.43 7.32 18.90
N LYS A 368 -16.21 8.35 19.72
CA LYS A 368 -16.20 8.22 21.18
C LYS A 368 -17.55 7.73 21.70
N ASN A 369 -18.64 8.34 21.27
CA ASN A 369 -19.99 7.96 21.72
C ASN A 369 -20.34 6.50 21.32
N LYS A 370 -19.83 6.00 20.18
CA LYS A 370 -20.01 4.59 19.80
C LYS A 370 -19.14 3.66 20.64
N LEU A 371 -17.90 4.06 20.93
CA LEU A 371 -16.98 3.29 21.76
C LEU A 371 -17.47 3.20 23.21
N ASP A 372 -17.97 4.29 23.77
CA ASP A 372 -18.51 4.32 25.13
C ASP A 372 -19.77 3.44 25.24
N LYS A 373 -20.69 3.52 24.28
CA LYS A 373 -21.87 2.63 24.22
C LYS A 373 -21.50 1.14 24.08
N TYR A 374 -20.41 0.84 23.41
CA TYR A 374 -19.93 -0.54 23.26
C TYR A 374 -19.32 -1.04 24.60
N LYS A 375 -18.52 -0.20 25.26
CA LYS A 375 -17.96 -0.50 26.60
C LYS A 375 -19.04 -0.71 27.66
N GLU A 376 -20.10 0.10 27.65
CA GLU A 376 -21.24 -0.07 28.54
C GLU A 376 -22.00 -1.38 28.30
N LYS A 377 -22.19 -1.76 27.04
CA LYS A 377 -22.82 -3.05 26.69
C LYS A 377 -21.97 -4.24 27.13
N GLU A 378 -20.66 -4.12 27.07
CA GLU A 378 -19.74 -5.17 27.50
C GLU A 378 -19.70 -5.34 29.00
N ASN A 379 -19.61 -4.23 29.73
CA ASN A 379 -19.64 -4.27 31.22
C ASN A 379 -20.94 -4.87 31.75
N LYS A 380 -22.08 -4.63 31.05
CA LYS A 380 -23.36 -5.26 31.38
C LYS A 380 -23.44 -6.76 31.06
N LYS A 381 -22.69 -7.26 30.09
CA LYS A 381 -22.60 -8.71 29.78
C LYS A 381 -21.74 -9.43 30.82
N VAL A 382 -20.57 -8.87 31.13
CA VAL A 382 -19.66 -9.43 32.14
C VAL A 382 -20.30 -9.44 33.54
N GLY A 383 -21.10 -8.41 33.89
CA GLY A 383 -21.86 -8.38 35.16
C GLY A 383 -22.94 -9.45 35.24
N LYS A 384 -23.58 -9.81 34.16
CA LYS A 384 -24.60 -10.88 34.12
C LYS A 384 -24.02 -12.31 34.17
N GLU A 385 -22.82 -12.52 33.61
CA GLU A 385 -22.12 -13.81 33.71
C GLU A 385 -21.55 -14.10 35.10
N HIS A 386 -21.42 -13.07 35.96
CA HIS A 386 -21.06 -13.23 37.39
C HIS A 386 -22.25 -13.35 38.33
N GLU A 387 -23.49 -13.08 37.86
CA GLU A 387 -24.72 -13.29 38.64
C GLU A 387 -25.41 -14.65 38.37
N GLU A 388 -24.96 -15.37 37.31
CA GLU A 388 -25.48 -16.71 36.93
C GLU A 388 -24.53 -17.87 37.29
N ASN A 389 -23.42 -17.63 38.01
CA ASN A 389 -22.55 -18.61 38.64
C ASN A 389 -22.47 -18.35 40.16
#